data_f4f1a563d0b5de8b6fb4833a7aaa64fb
#
_entry.id   f4f1a563d0b5de8b6fb4833a7aaa64fb
#
_cell.length_a   1.000
_cell.length_b   1.000
_cell.length_c   1.000
_cell.angle_alpha   90.00
_cell.angle_beta   90.00
_cell.angle_gamma   90.00
#
_symmetry.space_group_name_H-M   'P 1'
#
loop_
_entity.id
_entity.type
_entity.pdbx_description
1 polymer ?
#
loop_
_entity_poly.entity_id
_entity_poly.type
_entity_poly.pdbx_seq_one_letter_code
_entity_poly.pdbx_strand_id
1 'polypeptide(L)'
;MEDIAKDMHIAKKTIYKFFPSKEALLQGIVEYGFSHIQENKKNILQQDIPYLEKLKKLLIAMPADLESIDFKQLEPLQSQYPAVFHQISTHLSSDWKPVLDFIQKGIDEKIIRDIPLYMIEVIVTSSMNSLLSSSCSPASYQQSINDLADILMKGILIWNNVS
;
A
#
# COMPACT_ATOMS: atom_id res chain seq x y z
N MET A 1 12.96 19.59 -9.65
CA MET A 1 13.15 19.35 -11.12
C MET A 1 14.61 19.50 -11.55
N GLU A 2 15.31 20.53 -11.09
CA GLU A 2 16.72 20.76 -11.42
C GLU A 2 17.61 19.69 -10.80
N ASP A 3 17.40 19.41 -9.52
CA ASP A 3 18.15 18.37 -8.79
C ASP A 3 17.89 16.99 -9.37
N ILE A 4 16.63 16.67 -9.72
CA ILE A 4 16.25 15.40 -10.36
C ILE A 4 16.97 15.26 -11.71
N ALA A 5 17.00 16.31 -12.53
CA ALA A 5 17.69 16.29 -13.82
C ALA A 5 19.20 16.05 -13.65
N LYS A 6 19.80 16.66 -12.61
CA LYS A 6 21.21 16.51 -12.27
C LYS A 6 21.52 15.08 -11.80
N ASP A 7 20.70 14.54 -10.89
CA ASP A 7 20.90 13.17 -10.37
C ASP A 7 20.73 12.10 -11.47
N MET A 8 19.77 12.32 -12.36
CA MET A 8 19.54 11.43 -13.51
C MET A 8 20.52 11.67 -14.70
N HIS A 9 21.43 12.64 -14.59
CA HIS A 9 22.35 13.03 -15.68
C HIS A 9 21.64 13.36 -17.02
N ILE A 10 20.45 13.98 -16.96
CA ILE A 10 19.66 14.39 -18.13
C ILE A 10 19.38 15.89 -18.11
N ALA A 11 19.04 16.44 -19.26
CA ALA A 11 18.64 17.84 -19.33
C ALA A 11 17.24 18.05 -18.71
N LYS A 12 17.05 19.13 -17.94
CA LYS A 12 15.75 19.53 -17.36
C LYS A 12 14.62 19.57 -18.41
N LYS A 13 14.95 20.00 -19.64
CA LYS A 13 14.05 20.01 -20.80
C LYS A 13 13.51 18.61 -21.13
N THR A 14 14.33 17.57 -20.93
CA THR A 14 13.92 16.17 -21.15
C THR A 14 12.83 15.75 -20.19
N ILE A 15 12.93 16.14 -18.91
CA ILE A 15 11.87 15.84 -17.91
C ILE A 15 10.57 16.56 -18.31
N TYR A 16 10.64 17.85 -18.65
CA TYR A 16 9.46 18.63 -19.04
C TYR A 16 8.78 18.15 -20.32
N LYS A 17 9.48 17.39 -21.17
CA LYS A 17 8.88 16.76 -22.35
C LYS A 17 7.84 15.70 -21.97
N PHE A 18 8.06 14.99 -20.85
CA PHE A 18 7.20 13.91 -20.37
C PHE A 18 6.26 14.37 -19.25
N PHE A 19 6.72 15.28 -18.40
CA PHE A 19 5.99 15.79 -17.24
C PHE A 19 5.96 17.34 -17.30
N PRO A 20 4.86 17.94 -17.71
CA PRO A 20 4.78 19.38 -17.95
C PRO A 20 4.92 20.21 -16.66
N SER A 21 4.75 19.59 -15.48
CA SER A 21 4.91 20.24 -14.18
C SER A 21 5.52 19.27 -13.15
N LYS A 22 5.96 19.82 -12.00
CA LYS A 22 6.38 18.98 -10.86
C LYS A 22 5.22 18.16 -10.32
N GLU A 23 4.01 18.71 -10.31
CA GLU A 23 2.81 18.00 -9.89
C GLU A 23 2.51 16.82 -10.80
N ALA A 24 2.61 16.99 -12.13
CA ALA A 24 2.44 15.91 -13.09
C ALA A 24 3.48 14.79 -12.91
N LEU A 25 4.73 15.13 -12.57
CA LEU A 25 5.75 14.16 -12.23
C LEU A 25 5.39 13.39 -10.95
N LEU A 26 4.96 14.10 -9.90
CA LEU A 26 4.54 13.47 -8.64
C LEU A 26 3.35 12.54 -8.84
N GLN A 27 2.34 12.95 -9.62
CA GLN A 27 1.20 12.09 -9.98
C GLN A 27 1.65 10.83 -10.71
N GLY A 28 2.58 10.96 -11.65
CA GLY A 28 3.16 9.81 -12.37
C GLY A 28 3.92 8.86 -11.44
N ILE A 29 4.65 9.37 -10.45
CA ILE A 29 5.34 8.55 -9.45
C ILE A 29 4.34 7.77 -8.58
N VAL A 30 3.26 8.44 -8.15
CA VAL A 30 2.18 7.80 -7.35
C VAL A 30 1.54 6.67 -8.15
N GLU A 31 1.14 6.92 -9.40
CA GLU A 31 0.53 5.93 -10.28
C GLU A 31 1.45 4.74 -10.52
N TYR A 32 2.73 5.00 -10.80
CA TYR A 32 3.74 3.95 -10.95
C TYR A 32 3.86 3.09 -9.69
N GLY A 33 3.98 3.72 -8.51
CA GLY A 33 4.11 3.00 -7.24
C GLY A 33 2.89 2.11 -6.96
N PHE A 34 1.68 2.62 -7.11
CA PHE A 34 0.47 1.83 -6.86
C PHE A 34 0.24 0.75 -7.93
N SER A 35 0.60 0.98 -9.19
CA SER A 35 0.57 -0.08 -10.21
C SER A 35 1.49 -1.25 -9.86
N HIS A 36 2.68 -0.98 -9.34
CA HIS A 36 3.61 -2.01 -8.85
C HIS A 36 3.07 -2.76 -7.62
N ILE A 37 2.41 -2.07 -6.69
CA ILE A 37 1.73 -2.72 -5.55
C ILE A 37 0.66 -3.68 -6.06
N GLN A 38 -0.16 -3.27 -7.02
CA GLN A 38 -1.21 -4.12 -7.59
C GLN A 38 -0.64 -5.33 -8.35
N GLU A 39 0.43 -5.14 -9.10
CA GLU A 39 1.12 -6.23 -9.78
C GLU A 39 1.74 -7.21 -8.77
N ASN A 40 2.35 -6.71 -7.69
CA ASN A 40 2.87 -7.54 -6.63
C ASN A 40 1.77 -8.37 -5.95
N LYS A 41 0.62 -7.77 -5.61
CA LYS A 41 -0.56 -8.49 -5.09
C LYS A 41 -1.02 -9.60 -6.05
N LYS A 42 -1.06 -9.32 -7.35
CA LYS A 42 -1.40 -10.29 -8.39
C LYS A 42 -0.45 -11.47 -8.42
N ASN A 43 0.86 -11.20 -8.34
CA ASN A 43 1.90 -12.21 -8.30
C ASN A 43 1.81 -13.07 -7.03
N ILE A 44 1.54 -12.45 -5.87
CA ILE A 44 1.33 -13.18 -4.61
C ILE A 44 0.13 -14.13 -4.71
N LEU A 45 -0.98 -13.68 -5.30
CA LEU A 45 -2.18 -14.52 -5.48
C LEU A 45 -1.90 -15.78 -6.32
N GLN A 46 -0.96 -15.72 -7.25
CA GLN A 46 -0.58 -16.84 -8.13
C GLN A 46 0.43 -17.80 -7.49
N GLN A 47 1.07 -17.45 -6.35
CA GLN A 47 2.03 -18.32 -5.69
C GLN A 47 1.34 -19.56 -5.11
N ASP A 48 2.01 -20.70 -5.20
CA ASP A 48 1.59 -21.94 -4.54
C ASP A 48 2.20 -22.01 -3.13
N ILE A 49 1.59 -21.29 -2.21
CA ILE A 49 1.99 -21.17 -0.80
C ILE A 49 0.76 -21.32 0.10
N PRO A 50 0.93 -21.67 1.39
CA PRO A 50 -0.16 -21.83 2.34
C PRO A 50 -1.06 -20.56 2.41
N TYR A 51 -2.36 -20.75 2.62
CA TYR A 51 -3.35 -19.68 2.66
C TYR A 51 -2.95 -18.53 3.60
N LEU A 52 -2.55 -18.85 4.83
CA LEU A 52 -2.19 -17.85 5.84
C LEU A 52 -0.94 -17.06 5.48
N GLU A 53 0.06 -17.71 4.90
CA GLU A 53 1.25 -17.04 4.39
C GLU A 53 0.91 -16.10 3.25
N LYS A 54 0.07 -16.56 2.31
CA LYS A 54 -0.42 -15.73 1.20
C LYS A 54 -1.20 -14.53 1.70
N LEU A 55 -2.11 -14.72 2.65
CA LEU A 55 -2.88 -13.63 3.24
C LEU A 55 -1.98 -12.59 3.92
N LYS A 56 -1.00 -13.03 4.71
CA LYS A 56 -0.02 -12.13 5.33
C LYS A 56 0.74 -11.32 4.28
N LYS A 57 1.26 -11.97 3.22
CA LYS A 57 1.95 -11.28 2.13
C LYS A 57 1.05 -10.27 1.42
N LEU A 58 -0.23 -10.57 1.22
CA LEU A 58 -1.19 -9.64 0.61
C LEU A 58 -1.47 -8.41 1.47
N LEU A 59 -1.54 -8.58 2.79
CA LEU A 59 -1.77 -7.48 3.73
C LEU A 59 -0.59 -6.51 3.80
N ILE A 60 0.65 -7.01 3.65
CA ILE A 60 1.89 -6.22 3.71
C ILE A 60 2.50 -5.97 2.33
N ALA A 61 1.75 -6.19 1.24
CA ALA A 61 2.26 -6.18 -0.12
C ALA A 61 2.84 -4.82 -0.54
N MET A 62 4.08 -4.55 -0.12
CA MET A 62 4.89 -3.42 -0.55
C MET A 62 6.03 -3.95 -1.43
N PRO A 63 6.20 -3.47 -2.68
CA PRO A 63 7.35 -3.81 -3.49
C PRO A 63 8.65 -3.30 -2.85
N ALA A 64 9.74 -4.04 -3.03
CA ALA A 64 11.04 -3.73 -2.43
C ALA A 64 11.59 -2.34 -2.83
N ASP A 65 11.32 -1.89 -4.05
CA ASP A 65 11.70 -0.57 -4.55
C ASP A 65 10.93 0.59 -3.87
N LEU A 66 9.79 0.30 -3.24
CA LEU A 66 9.00 1.28 -2.50
C LEU A 66 9.24 1.25 -0.98
N GLU A 67 9.92 0.22 -0.46
CA GLU A 67 10.20 0.09 0.98
C GLU A 67 11.07 1.23 1.54
N SER A 68 11.87 1.88 0.69
CA SER A 68 12.75 2.99 1.07
C SER A 68 12.06 4.36 1.08
N ILE A 69 10.79 4.46 0.71
CA ILE A 69 10.07 5.74 0.69
C ILE A 69 9.93 6.28 2.11
N ASP A 70 10.46 7.49 2.33
CA ASP A 70 10.26 8.22 3.58
C ASP A 70 8.90 8.90 3.59
N PHE A 71 7.94 8.28 4.26
CA PHE A 71 6.57 8.79 4.37
C PHE A 71 6.46 10.15 5.06
N LYS A 72 7.46 10.59 5.84
CA LYS A 72 7.52 11.97 6.35
C LYS A 72 7.58 13.01 5.25
N GLN A 73 8.15 12.65 4.10
CA GLN A 73 8.19 13.52 2.93
C GLN A 73 6.83 13.66 2.23
N LEU A 74 5.83 12.86 2.61
CA LEU A 74 4.47 12.98 2.11
C LEU A 74 3.66 14.07 2.84
N GLU A 75 4.03 14.43 4.09
CA GLU A 75 3.33 15.47 4.85
C GLU A 75 3.25 16.81 4.09
N PRO A 76 4.34 17.32 3.47
CA PRO A 76 4.26 18.54 2.65
C PRO A 76 3.37 18.41 1.41
N LEU A 77 3.12 17.19 0.91
CA LEU A 77 2.26 17.00 -0.27
C LEU A 77 0.83 17.43 0.00
N GLN A 78 0.32 17.22 1.22
CA GLN A 78 -1.04 17.59 1.57
C GLN A 78 -1.30 19.09 1.36
N SER A 79 -0.33 19.93 1.71
CA SER A 79 -0.45 21.40 1.59
C SER A 79 0.02 21.92 0.23
N GLN A 80 1.08 21.36 -0.34
CA GLN A 80 1.71 21.89 -1.56
C GLN A 80 1.13 21.27 -2.84
N TYR A 81 0.66 20.02 -2.78
CA TYR A 81 0.15 19.26 -3.93
C TYR A 81 -1.09 18.43 -3.52
N PRO A 82 -2.21 19.09 -3.14
CA PRO A 82 -3.39 18.41 -2.60
C PRO A 82 -3.99 17.38 -3.56
N ALA A 83 -3.88 17.59 -4.87
CA ALA A 83 -4.34 16.59 -5.86
C ALA A 83 -3.52 15.32 -5.83
N VAL A 84 -2.19 15.41 -5.64
CA VAL A 84 -1.30 14.24 -5.48
C VAL A 84 -1.63 13.49 -4.19
N PHE A 85 -1.80 14.22 -3.08
CA PHE A 85 -2.19 13.61 -1.80
C PHE A 85 -3.55 12.92 -1.88
N HIS A 86 -4.52 13.53 -2.56
CA HIS A 86 -5.83 12.93 -2.80
C HIS A 86 -5.72 11.64 -3.63
N GLN A 87 -4.86 11.60 -4.65
CA GLN A 87 -4.61 10.40 -5.44
C GLN A 87 -4.06 9.27 -4.56
N ILE A 88 -3.07 9.54 -3.69
CA ILE A 88 -2.54 8.56 -2.72
C ILE A 88 -3.68 8.02 -1.84
N SER A 89 -4.47 8.89 -1.22
CA SER A 89 -5.58 8.50 -0.35
C SER A 89 -6.63 7.67 -1.08
N THR A 90 -6.90 7.98 -2.35
CA THR A 90 -7.82 7.22 -3.19
C THR A 90 -7.32 5.79 -3.42
N HIS A 91 -6.07 5.61 -3.82
CA HIS A 91 -5.48 4.28 -4.00
C HIS A 91 -5.48 3.46 -2.71
N LEU A 92 -5.11 4.09 -1.58
CA LEU A 92 -5.10 3.41 -0.28
C LEU A 92 -6.50 2.96 0.16
N SER A 93 -7.56 3.62 -0.31
CA SER A 93 -8.94 3.29 0.03
C SER A 93 -9.58 2.31 -0.95
N SER A 94 -9.20 2.33 -2.24
CA SER A 94 -9.88 1.57 -3.30
C SER A 94 -9.19 0.25 -3.67
N ASP A 95 -7.89 0.11 -3.41
CA ASP A 95 -7.07 -0.97 -3.97
C ASP A 95 -7.08 -2.27 -3.13
N TRP A 96 -8.12 -2.44 -2.31
CA TRP A 96 -8.25 -3.60 -1.39
C TRP A 96 -9.07 -4.75 -1.96
N LYS A 97 -9.80 -4.54 -3.06
CA LYS A 97 -10.70 -5.56 -3.60
C LYS A 97 -10.05 -6.95 -3.77
N PRO A 98 -8.85 -7.13 -4.35
CA PRO A 98 -8.25 -8.46 -4.48
C PRO A 98 -7.96 -9.14 -3.13
N VAL A 99 -7.62 -8.35 -2.10
CA VAL A 99 -7.36 -8.86 -0.75
C VAL A 99 -8.68 -9.26 -0.08
N LEU A 100 -9.72 -8.43 -0.21
CA LEU A 100 -11.05 -8.72 0.34
C LEU A 100 -11.68 -9.96 -0.33
N ASP A 101 -11.54 -10.10 -1.64
CA ASP A 101 -12.00 -11.30 -2.37
C ASP A 101 -11.26 -12.56 -1.88
N PHE A 102 -9.95 -12.46 -1.57
CA PHE A 102 -9.18 -13.55 -1.00
C PHE A 102 -9.61 -13.88 0.44
N ILE A 103 -9.93 -12.87 1.26
CA ILE A 103 -10.46 -13.04 2.61
C ILE A 103 -11.84 -13.71 2.56
N GLN A 104 -12.73 -13.28 1.63
CA GLN A 104 -14.05 -13.91 1.45
C GLN A 104 -13.91 -15.41 1.16
N LYS A 105 -12.97 -15.80 0.28
CA LYS A 105 -12.67 -17.20 0.03
C LYS A 105 -12.29 -17.95 1.32
N GLY A 106 -11.50 -17.33 2.19
CA GLY A 106 -11.14 -17.93 3.49
C GLY A 106 -12.33 -18.07 4.45
N ILE A 107 -13.31 -17.16 4.39
CA ILE A 107 -14.57 -17.28 5.13
C ILE A 107 -15.38 -18.46 4.60
N ASP A 108 -15.52 -18.58 3.28
CA ASP A 108 -16.27 -19.66 2.63
C ASP A 108 -15.64 -21.03 2.92
N GLU A 109 -14.31 -21.11 2.97
CA GLU A 109 -13.53 -22.31 3.33
C GLU A 109 -13.43 -22.53 4.85
N LYS A 110 -14.01 -21.69 5.69
CA LYS A 110 -13.97 -21.75 7.16
C LYS A 110 -12.56 -21.69 7.76
N ILE A 111 -11.64 -21.05 7.10
CA ILE A 111 -10.29 -20.71 7.60
C ILE A 111 -10.37 -19.41 8.41
N ILE A 112 -11.17 -18.48 7.93
CA ILE A 112 -11.47 -17.19 8.57
C ILE A 112 -12.87 -17.28 9.17
N ARG A 113 -13.06 -16.68 10.37
CA ARG A 113 -14.37 -16.58 11.00
C ARG A 113 -15.31 -15.70 10.16
N ASP A 114 -16.60 -15.90 10.28
CA ASP A 114 -17.62 -15.07 9.63
C ASP A 114 -17.56 -13.65 10.22
N ILE A 115 -17.07 -12.70 9.41
CA ILE A 115 -16.94 -11.29 9.75
C ILE A 115 -17.33 -10.43 8.55
N PRO A 116 -17.96 -9.28 8.78
CA PRO A 116 -18.29 -8.38 7.69
C PRO A 116 -17.02 -7.82 7.03
N LEU A 117 -16.84 -8.07 5.73
CA LEU A 117 -15.66 -7.60 4.98
C LEU A 117 -15.48 -6.09 5.04
N TYR A 118 -16.58 -5.31 5.07
CA TYR A 118 -16.50 -3.87 5.19
C TYR A 118 -15.79 -3.41 6.46
N MET A 119 -15.87 -4.19 7.57
CA MET A 119 -15.15 -3.87 8.80
C MET A 119 -13.64 -4.05 8.65
N ILE A 120 -13.22 -5.09 7.92
CA ILE A 120 -11.80 -5.28 7.59
C ILE A 120 -11.31 -4.12 6.73
N GLU A 121 -12.07 -3.76 5.69
CA GLU A 121 -11.76 -2.64 4.81
C GLU A 121 -11.64 -1.33 5.62
N VAL A 122 -12.60 -1.02 6.47
CA VAL A 122 -12.56 0.18 7.34
C VAL A 122 -11.34 0.17 8.25
N ILE A 123 -11.03 -0.93 8.91
CA ILE A 123 -9.87 -1.02 9.82
C ILE A 123 -8.58 -0.78 9.03
N VAL A 124 -8.40 -1.45 7.90
CA VAL A 124 -7.16 -1.34 7.11
C VAL A 124 -7.02 0.05 6.52
N THR A 125 -8.05 0.55 5.82
CA THR A 125 -7.98 1.85 5.15
C THR A 125 -7.82 3.00 6.13
N SER A 126 -8.53 2.98 7.27
CA SER A 126 -8.39 4.00 8.33
C SER A 126 -7.00 3.95 8.97
N SER A 127 -6.48 2.75 9.23
CA SER A 127 -5.14 2.59 9.80
C SER A 127 -4.06 3.09 8.84
N MET A 128 -4.15 2.74 7.54
CA MET A 128 -3.21 3.21 6.52
C MET A 128 -3.23 4.74 6.39
N ASN A 129 -4.42 5.35 6.31
CA ASN A 129 -4.55 6.80 6.25
C ASN A 129 -4.00 7.48 7.52
N SER A 130 -4.23 6.90 8.70
CA SER A 130 -3.66 7.41 9.96
C SER A 130 -2.13 7.32 9.97
N LEU A 131 -1.56 6.21 9.51
CA LEU A 131 -0.11 6.03 9.42
C LEU A 131 0.55 7.01 8.44
N LEU A 132 -0.09 7.31 7.30
CA LEU A 132 0.38 8.33 6.37
C LEU A 132 0.38 9.74 6.95
N SER A 133 -0.62 10.05 7.76
CA SER A 133 -0.77 11.35 8.42
C SER A 133 0.10 11.49 9.67
N SER A 134 0.66 10.37 10.15
CA SER A 134 1.57 10.38 11.30
C SER A 134 3.01 10.57 10.83
N SER A 135 3.79 11.34 11.60
CA SER A 135 5.23 11.57 11.32
C SER A 135 6.07 10.32 11.61
N CYS A 136 5.65 9.14 11.12
CA CYS A 136 6.38 7.90 11.29
C CYS A 136 7.66 7.85 10.43
N SER A 137 8.76 7.30 10.95
CA SER A 137 9.94 6.98 10.13
C SER A 137 9.63 5.82 9.17
N PRO A 138 10.35 5.65 8.04
CA PRO A 138 10.14 4.52 7.12
C PRO A 138 10.17 3.17 7.82
N ALA A 139 11.15 2.95 8.71
CA ALA A 139 11.26 1.72 9.50
C ALA A 139 10.07 1.52 10.45
N SER A 140 9.57 2.59 11.08
CA SER A 140 8.40 2.50 11.95
C SER A 140 7.10 2.35 11.17
N TYR A 141 7.01 2.87 9.93
CA TYR A 141 5.87 2.63 9.05
C TYR A 141 5.78 1.15 8.66
N GLN A 142 6.88 0.56 8.16
CA GLN A 142 6.92 -0.85 7.79
C GLN A 142 6.62 -1.76 8.99
N GLN A 143 7.17 -1.44 10.17
CA GLN A 143 6.85 -2.17 11.40
C GLN A 143 5.36 -2.05 11.74
N SER A 144 4.78 -0.85 11.64
CA SER A 144 3.35 -0.64 11.92
C SER A 144 2.44 -1.41 10.96
N ILE A 145 2.82 -1.52 9.69
CA ILE A 145 2.08 -2.34 8.72
C ILE A 145 2.16 -3.83 9.07
N ASN A 146 3.33 -4.32 9.46
CA ASN A 146 3.50 -5.70 9.91
C ASN A 146 2.68 -5.98 11.18
N ASP A 147 2.71 -5.07 12.16
CA ASP A 147 1.95 -5.18 13.40
C ASP A 147 0.44 -5.17 13.13
N LEU A 148 -0.03 -4.30 12.24
CA LEU A 148 -1.43 -4.27 11.80
C LEU A 148 -1.84 -5.59 11.15
N ALA A 149 -1.01 -6.13 10.25
CA ALA A 149 -1.27 -7.41 9.61
C ALA A 149 -1.34 -8.55 10.65
N ASP A 150 -0.42 -8.57 11.61
CA ASP A 150 -0.41 -9.59 12.67
C ASP A 150 -1.64 -9.48 13.60
N ILE A 151 -2.08 -8.26 13.94
CA ILE A 151 -3.30 -8.03 14.73
C ILE A 151 -4.53 -8.51 13.95
N LEU A 152 -4.63 -8.15 12.68
CA LEU A 152 -5.74 -8.59 11.83
C LEU A 152 -5.75 -10.11 11.70
N MET A 153 -4.64 -10.73 11.38
CA MET A 153 -4.52 -12.19 11.24
C MET A 153 -5.00 -12.90 12.51
N LYS A 154 -4.52 -12.48 13.68
CA LYS A 154 -4.92 -13.06 14.98
C LYS A 154 -6.41 -12.83 15.27
N GLY A 155 -6.96 -11.68 14.85
CA GLY A 155 -8.36 -11.33 15.11
C GLY A 155 -9.36 -12.01 14.20
N ILE A 156 -8.96 -12.44 13.00
CA ILE A 156 -9.89 -12.97 11.99
C ILE A 156 -9.84 -14.50 11.84
N LEU A 157 -8.78 -15.15 12.32
CA LEU A 157 -8.66 -16.62 12.22
C LEU A 157 -9.60 -17.35 13.18
N ILE A 158 -10.04 -18.53 12.76
CA ILE A 158 -10.74 -19.46 13.65
C ILE A 158 -9.68 -20.08 14.58
N TRP A 159 -9.85 -19.91 15.88
CA TRP A 159 -8.89 -20.34 16.92
C TRP A 159 -8.52 -21.85 16.90
N ASN A 160 -9.34 -22.67 16.26
CA ASN A 160 -9.10 -24.13 16.18
C ASN A 160 -8.04 -24.54 15.13
N ASN A 161 -7.54 -23.59 14.33
CA ASN A 161 -6.56 -23.87 13.26
C ASN A 161 -5.13 -23.40 13.59
N VAL A 162 -4.88 -23.01 14.84
CA VAL A 162 -3.55 -22.60 15.32
C VAL A 162 -3.00 -23.71 16.22
N SER A 163 -2.63 -24.85 15.60
CA SER A 163 -1.85 -25.90 16.24
C SER A 163 -0.59 -26.13 15.46
#